data_f63f18796c31b0424a456da5d71ff5e0
#
_entry.id   f63f18796c31b0424a456da5d71ff5e0
#
_cell.length_a   1.000
_cell.length_b   1.000
_cell.length_c   1.000
_cell.angle_alpha   90.00
_cell.angle_beta   90.00
_cell.angle_gamma   90.00
#
_symmetry.space_group_name_H-M   'P 1'
#
loop_
_entity.id
_entity.type
_entity.pdbx_description
1 polymer ?
#
loop_
_entity_poly.entity_id
_entity_poly.type
_entity_poly.pdbx_seq_one_letter_code
_entity_poly.pdbx_strand_id
1 'polypeptide(L)'
;MAIQHHPDSIFHGCHTEEVSSSPLERYEFDIHTHTIASGHGSAATITDMAKAAAAKSLKMLGISDHGPATLGGGRASYFRNLAYAQKERLGIRMLYGAEANIIDHRGHLDLDDRVLGHLDFVIASMHQPTIKPGTEEENTDAYINAMKNPYVTVIGHCDDTKFPVDYFRLFKAAMEHHVLLEINNSSLSPEGYRGDTKFNDLLILNLCRHFNYPVLFSSDSHGTKHVGDFTYAADAAKLAGVPRSLILNHSAKAFLSFLEGR
;
A
#
# COMPACT_ATOMS: atom_id res chain seq x y z
N MET A 1 -66.99 -47.76 -7.57
CA MET A 1 -66.03 -47.38 -8.67
C MET A 1 -65.19 -46.27 -8.13
N ALA A 2 -63.96 -46.55 -7.76
CA ALA A 2 -63.00 -45.59 -7.25
C ALA A 2 -62.02 -45.33 -8.37
N ILE A 3 -61.83 -44.05 -8.72
CA ILE A 3 -60.83 -43.59 -9.67
C ILE A 3 -59.63 -43.08 -8.86
N GLN A 4 -58.52 -43.79 -8.98
CA GLN A 4 -57.22 -43.36 -8.45
C GLN A 4 -56.60 -42.31 -9.38
N HIS A 5 -56.25 -41.18 -8.84
CA HIS A 5 -55.34 -40.22 -9.48
C HIS A 5 -53.95 -40.32 -8.85
N HIS A 6 -52.97 -40.70 -9.66
CA HIS A 6 -51.56 -40.53 -9.38
C HIS A 6 -51.14 -39.09 -9.71
N PRO A 7 -50.37 -38.40 -8.87
CA PRO A 7 -49.66 -37.20 -9.30
C PRO A 7 -48.23 -37.58 -9.70
N ASP A 8 -47.92 -37.34 -10.97
CA ASP A 8 -46.57 -37.43 -11.50
C ASP A 8 -45.67 -36.35 -10.89
N SER A 9 -44.56 -36.82 -10.37
CA SER A 9 -43.48 -35.98 -9.84
C SER A 9 -42.68 -35.35 -10.97
N ILE A 10 -42.73 -34.00 -11.06
CA ILE A 10 -41.80 -33.24 -11.87
C ILE A 10 -40.73 -32.67 -10.92
N PHE A 11 -39.68 -33.45 -10.66
CA PHE A 11 -38.42 -32.89 -10.14
C PHE A 11 -37.60 -32.38 -11.33
N HIS A 12 -37.65 -31.08 -11.57
CA HIS A 12 -36.68 -30.42 -12.41
C HIS A 12 -35.38 -30.28 -11.63
N GLY A 13 -34.30 -30.83 -12.20
CA GLY A 13 -33.00 -30.81 -11.63
C GLY A 13 -32.52 -29.38 -11.36
N CYS A 14 -32.19 -29.14 -10.11
CA CYS A 14 -31.43 -27.97 -9.70
C CYS A 14 -30.01 -28.15 -10.27
N HIS A 15 -29.71 -27.49 -11.37
CA HIS A 15 -28.34 -27.32 -11.80
C HIS A 15 -27.66 -26.45 -10.74
N THR A 16 -26.85 -27.07 -9.90
CA THR A 16 -25.85 -26.37 -9.13
C THR A 16 -24.84 -25.79 -10.14
N GLU A 17 -24.99 -24.51 -10.47
CA GLU A 17 -23.90 -23.79 -11.11
C GLU A 17 -22.70 -23.92 -10.17
N GLU A 18 -21.70 -24.68 -10.62
CA GLU A 18 -20.38 -24.64 -10.02
C GLU A 18 -19.94 -23.16 -10.05
N VAL A 19 -19.89 -22.54 -8.87
CA VAL A 19 -19.24 -21.26 -8.69
C VAL A 19 -17.78 -21.48 -9.06
N SER A 20 -17.45 -21.18 -10.30
CA SER A 20 -16.08 -21.12 -10.79
C SER A 20 -15.32 -20.23 -9.81
N SER A 21 -14.49 -20.84 -8.99
CA SER A 21 -13.54 -20.11 -8.17
C SER A 21 -12.67 -19.31 -9.14
N SER A 22 -12.90 -18.00 -9.23
CA SER A 22 -12.01 -17.11 -9.95
C SER A 22 -10.57 -17.39 -9.50
N PRO A 23 -9.60 -17.48 -10.40
CA PRO A 23 -8.21 -17.72 -10.01
C PRO A 23 -7.88 -16.70 -8.91
N LEU A 24 -7.44 -17.19 -7.75
CA LEU A 24 -7.02 -16.35 -6.63
C LEU A 24 -6.11 -15.25 -7.20
N GLU A 25 -6.51 -14.00 -7.01
CA GLU A 25 -5.71 -12.88 -7.49
C GLU A 25 -4.31 -13.00 -6.87
N ARG A 26 -3.32 -13.21 -7.72
CA ARG A 26 -1.95 -13.40 -7.26
C ARG A 26 -1.23 -12.08 -7.30
N TYR A 27 -0.84 -11.60 -6.13
CA TYR A 27 0.06 -10.46 -5.97
C TYR A 27 1.50 -10.97 -5.80
N GLU A 28 2.45 -10.21 -6.32
CA GLU A 28 3.86 -10.61 -6.33
C GLU A 28 4.69 -9.91 -5.27
N PHE A 29 4.20 -8.78 -4.73
CA PHE A 29 4.97 -8.01 -3.75
C PHE A 29 4.11 -7.17 -2.84
N ASP A 30 4.71 -6.79 -1.71
CA ASP A 30 4.25 -5.81 -0.74
C ASP A 30 5.45 -4.96 -0.31
N ILE A 31 5.32 -3.63 -0.32
CA ILE A 31 6.46 -2.75 0.00
C ILE A 31 6.23 -1.87 1.23
N HIS A 32 5.02 -1.85 1.78
CA HIS A 32 4.73 -1.09 2.98
C HIS A 32 4.54 -2.05 4.15
N THR A 33 5.66 -2.37 4.81
CA THR A 33 5.69 -3.31 5.93
C THR A 33 6.71 -2.88 6.99
N HIS A 34 6.41 -3.16 8.25
CA HIS A 34 7.10 -2.66 9.42
C HIS A 34 7.67 -3.77 10.29
N THR A 35 8.94 -3.61 10.66
CA THR A 35 9.63 -4.48 11.60
C THR A 35 9.64 -3.86 13.00
N ILE A 36 10.31 -4.51 13.94
CA ILE A 36 10.56 -3.97 15.28
C ILE A 36 11.28 -2.60 15.24
N ALA A 37 11.96 -2.25 14.15
CA ALA A 37 12.67 -0.98 14.02
C ALA A 37 11.74 0.23 13.80
N SER A 38 10.46 0.00 13.53
CA SER A 38 9.43 1.05 13.50
C SER A 38 9.06 1.60 14.89
N GLY A 39 9.49 0.94 15.96
CA GLY A 39 9.31 1.40 17.33
C GLY A 39 7.94 1.11 17.94
N HIS A 40 6.98 0.65 17.18
CA HIS A 40 5.65 0.26 17.65
C HIS A 40 5.01 -0.79 16.72
N GLY A 41 3.97 -1.45 17.25
CA GLY A 41 3.08 -2.35 16.48
C GLY A 41 3.71 -3.67 16.04
N SER A 42 5.05 -3.79 15.99
CA SER A 42 5.74 -4.98 15.49
C SER A 42 6.82 -5.46 16.47
N ALA A 43 6.89 -6.77 16.66
CA ALA A 43 8.03 -7.46 17.28
C ALA A 43 8.82 -8.29 16.25
N ALA A 44 8.45 -8.23 14.97
CA ALA A 44 9.02 -9.03 13.91
C ALA A 44 10.36 -8.46 13.41
N THR A 45 11.31 -9.34 13.14
CA THR A 45 12.55 -9.00 12.44
C THR A 45 12.35 -8.99 10.93
N ILE A 46 13.29 -8.42 10.16
CA ILE A 46 13.32 -8.51 8.69
C ILE A 46 13.20 -9.97 8.22
N THR A 47 13.84 -10.91 8.92
CA THR A 47 13.78 -12.34 8.58
C THR A 47 12.39 -12.92 8.81
N ASP A 48 11.69 -12.51 9.86
CA ASP A 48 10.32 -12.97 10.12
C ASP A 48 9.35 -12.43 9.09
N MET A 49 9.52 -11.17 8.65
CA MET A 49 8.75 -10.58 7.56
C MET A 49 8.99 -11.31 6.23
N ALA A 50 10.25 -11.66 5.92
CA ALA A 50 10.58 -12.45 4.73
C ALA A 50 9.96 -13.87 4.77
N LYS A 51 9.92 -14.53 5.96
CA LYS A 51 9.20 -15.81 6.13
C LYS A 51 7.71 -15.67 5.84
N ALA A 52 7.08 -14.60 6.33
CA ALA A 52 5.66 -14.34 6.08
C ALA A 52 5.39 -14.10 4.58
N ALA A 53 6.23 -13.33 3.91
CA ALA A 53 6.16 -13.10 2.47
C ALA A 53 6.30 -14.40 1.66
N ALA A 54 7.26 -15.26 2.04
CA ALA A 54 7.46 -16.57 1.41
C ALA A 54 6.23 -17.48 1.59
N ALA A 55 5.65 -17.51 2.79
CA ALA A 55 4.45 -18.28 3.08
C ALA A 55 3.22 -17.83 2.24
N LYS A 56 3.17 -16.55 1.85
CA LYS A 56 2.16 -15.97 0.95
C LYS A 56 2.54 -16.07 -0.53
N SER A 57 3.67 -16.71 -0.85
CA SER A 57 4.21 -16.84 -2.22
C SER A 57 4.47 -15.49 -2.91
N LEU A 58 4.78 -14.45 -2.15
CA LEU A 58 5.30 -13.22 -2.71
C LEU A 58 6.69 -13.46 -3.31
N LYS A 59 7.06 -12.68 -4.31
CA LYS A 59 8.38 -12.72 -4.95
C LYS A 59 9.31 -11.64 -4.40
N MET A 60 8.73 -10.57 -3.87
CA MET A 60 9.45 -9.39 -3.41
C MET A 60 8.77 -8.81 -2.17
N LEU A 61 9.57 -8.30 -1.23
CA LEU A 61 9.11 -7.63 -0.03
C LEU A 61 9.93 -6.36 0.20
N GLY A 62 9.24 -5.25 0.45
CA GLY A 62 9.84 -4.01 0.95
C GLY A 62 9.75 -3.92 2.46
N ILE A 63 10.80 -3.43 3.08
CA ILE A 63 10.82 -3.01 4.49
C ILE A 63 10.83 -1.48 4.49
N SER A 64 9.85 -0.88 5.12
CA SER A 64 9.61 0.57 5.14
C SER A 64 9.39 1.09 6.56
N ASP A 65 10.29 0.74 7.47
CA ASP A 65 10.18 1.18 8.86
C ASP A 65 10.06 2.71 8.96
N HIS A 66 9.34 3.18 10.00
CA HIS A 66 9.14 4.60 10.23
C HIS A 66 10.43 5.37 10.47
N GLY A 67 10.51 6.57 9.94
CA GLY A 67 11.57 7.52 10.18
C GLY A 67 11.64 8.04 11.63
N PRO A 68 12.70 8.81 11.96
CA PRO A 68 13.04 9.15 13.34
C PRO A 68 12.07 10.10 14.05
N ALA A 69 11.17 10.79 13.34
CA ALA A 69 10.15 11.62 13.97
C ALA A 69 9.05 10.80 14.66
N THR A 70 8.85 9.56 14.25
CA THR A 70 7.97 8.61 14.94
C THR A 70 8.64 8.14 16.24
N LEU A 71 7.91 8.15 17.35
CA LEU A 71 8.43 7.69 18.65
C LEU A 71 8.90 6.24 18.57
N GLY A 72 10.19 6.02 18.79
CA GLY A 72 10.84 4.70 18.68
C GLY A 72 11.20 4.32 17.24
N GLY A 73 10.91 5.15 16.26
CA GLY A 73 11.26 4.91 14.85
C GLY A 73 12.77 4.84 14.59
N GLY A 74 13.11 4.34 13.43
CA GLY A 74 14.48 4.08 13.01
C GLY A 74 15.34 5.37 12.96
N ARG A 75 16.54 5.32 13.50
CA ARG A 75 17.49 6.44 13.35
C ARG A 75 18.08 6.45 11.95
N ALA A 76 18.56 7.61 11.47
CA ALA A 76 19.24 7.77 10.20
C ALA A 76 20.36 6.73 9.95
N SER A 77 21.09 6.32 11.01
CA SER A 77 22.10 5.26 10.92
C SER A 77 21.53 3.88 10.59
N TYR A 78 20.31 3.55 11.05
CA TYR A 78 19.63 2.32 10.69
C TYR A 78 19.38 2.29 9.17
N PHE A 79 18.75 3.32 8.63
CA PHE A 79 18.44 3.40 7.20
C PHE A 79 19.70 3.37 6.32
N ARG A 80 20.78 4.08 6.69
CA ARG A 80 22.05 3.98 5.97
C ARG A 80 22.62 2.56 5.95
N ASN A 81 22.45 1.80 7.03
CA ASN A 81 22.95 0.44 7.12
C ASN A 81 22.11 -0.57 6.29
N LEU A 82 20.86 -0.23 5.93
CA LEU A 82 20.04 -1.07 5.05
C LEU A 82 20.63 -1.23 3.66
N ALA A 83 21.47 -0.29 3.19
CA ALA A 83 22.21 -0.42 1.94
C ALA A 83 23.10 -1.67 1.88
N TYR A 84 23.57 -2.15 3.04
CA TYR A 84 24.41 -3.34 3.18
C TYR A 84 23.62 -4.61 3.53
N ALA A 85 22.32 -4.52 3.66
CA ALA A 85 21.47 -5.65 4.01
C ALA A 85 21.36 -6.63 2.82
N GLN A 86 21.11 -7.91 3.15
CA GLN A 86 20.98 -8.96 2.13
C GLN A 86 19.78 -8.66 1.23
N LYS A 87 20.02 -8.58 -0.08
CA LYS A 87 19.00 -8.30 -1.09
C LYS A 87 18.11 -9.50 -1.44
N GLU A 88 18.39 -10.66 -0.85
CA GLU A 88 17.56 -11.88 -0.97
C GLU A 88 17.49 -12.59 0.38
N ARG A 89 16.30 -13.03 0.78
CA ARG A 89 16.06 -13.87 1.97
C ARG A 89 14.98 -14.89 1.65
N LEU A 90 15.28 -16.17 1.88
CA LEU A 90 14.30 -17.27 1.70
C LEU A 90 13.64 -17.28 0.31
N GLY A 91 14.41 -16.95 -0.73
CA GLY A 91 13.91 -16.85 -2.11
C GLY A 91 13.07 -15.59 -2.39
N ILE A 92 12.97 -14.65 -1.43
CA ILE A 92 12.29 -13.38 -1.58
C ILE A 92 13.30 -12.29 -1.89
N ARG A 93 13.08 -11.54 -2.98
CA ARG A 93 13.83 -10.31 -3.24
C ARG A 93 13.46 -9.26 -2.20
N MET A 94 14.46 -8.72 -1.51
CA MET A 94 14.27 -7.69 -0.48
C MET A 94 14.54 -6.31 -1.05
N LEU A 95 13.62 -5.38 -0.82
CA LEU A 95 13.83 -3.95 -1.02
C LEU A 95 13.85 -3.28 0.36
N TYR A 96 14.73 -2.31 0.50
CA TYR A 96 14.90 -1.56 1.75
C TYR A 96 14.59 -0.09 1.51
N GLY A 97 13.50 0.36 2.09
CA GLY A 97 13.02 1.72 2.04
C GLY A 97 12.87 2.33 3.42
N ALA A 98 12.10 3.39 3.46
CA ALA A 98 11.62 4.03 4.68
C ALA A 98 10.21 4.54 4.45
N GLU A 99 9.39 4.52 5.49
CA GLU A 99 8.25 5.40 5.59
C GLU A 99 8.71 6.67 6.31
N ALA A 100 9.13 7.65 5.49
CA ALA A 100 9.59 8.95 5.97
C ALA A 100 8.41 9.82 6.37
N ASN A 101 8.49 10.44 7.54
CA ASN A 101 7.46 11.35 8.00
C ASN A 101 7.58 12.70 7.31
N ILE A 102 6.48 13.23 6.79
CA ILE A 102 6.34 14.65 6.46
C ILE A 102 6.16 15.40 7.78
N ILE A 103 7.08 16.31 8.09
CA ILE A 103 7.17 16.94 9.42
C ILE A 103 6.68 18.41 9.45
N ASP A 104 6.37 18.98 8.31
CA ASP A 104 5.75 20.30 8.21
C ASP A 104 4.98 20.48 6.89
N HIS A 105 4.15 21.53 6.79
CA HIS A 105 3.35 21.81 5.61
C HIS A 105 4.17 22.32 4.40
N ARG A 106 5.50 22.45 4.53
CA ARG A 106 6.40 22.67 3.41
C ARG A 106 6.91 21.39 2.77
N GLY A 107 6.50 20.22 3.31
CA GLY A 107 6.83 18.91 2.77
C GLY A 107 8.22 18.41 3.16
N HIS A 108 8.84 18.95 4.21
CA HIS A 108 10.12 18.43 4.68
C HIS A 108 9.95 17.04 5.27
N LEU A 109 10.93 16.17 4.99
CA LEU A 109 10.98 14.81 5.52
C LEU A 109 11.90 14.73 6.73
N ASP A 110 11.68 13.77 7.61
CA ASP A 110 12.48 13.49 8.80
C ASP A 110 13.79 12.74 8.52
N LEU A 111 14.06 12.39 7.27
CA LEU A 111 15.31 11.81 6.79
C LEU A 111 15.91 12.73 5.73
N ASP A 112 17.22 12.95 5.79
CA ASP A 112 17.94 13.78 4.83
C ASP A 112 18.23 13.03 3.51
N ASP A 113 18.49 13.76 2.44
CA ASP A 113 18.75 13.23 1.10
C ASP A 113 19.91 12.23 1.05
N ARG A 114 20.93 12.39 1.93
CA ARG A 114 22.04 11.45 2.02
C ARG A 114 21.61 10.08 2.52
N VAL A 115 20.57 10.03 3.34
CA VAL A 115 19.98 8.78 3.80
C VAL A 115 19.05 8.23 2.74
N LEU A 116 18.12 9.07 2.24
CA LEU A 116 17.11 8.67 1.26
C LEU A 116 17.75 8.10 -0.02
N GLY A 117 18.84 8.68 -0.50
CA GLY A 117 19.56 8.23 -1.70
C GLY A 117 20.24 6.86 -1.59
N HIS A 118 20.26 6.24 -0.41
CA HIS A 118 20.77 4.88 -0.21
C HIS A 118 19.65 3.81 -0.16
N LEU A 119 18.40 4.24 -0.21
CA LEU A 119 17.23 3.37 -0.12
C LEU A 119 16.74 2.96 -1.52
N ASP A 120 16.13 1.80 -1.60
CA ASP A 120 15.55 1.30 -2.85
C ASP A 120 14.25 2.04 -3.21
N PHE A 121 13.52 2.57 -2.21
CA PHE A 121 12.30 3.35 -2.36
C PHE A 121 12.02 4.17 -1.09
N VAL A 122 11.17 5.19 -1.20
CA VAL A 122 10.74 6.02 -0.06
C VAL A 122 9.23 6.23 -0.14
N ILE A 123 8.54 5.91 0.93
CA ILE A 123 7.15 6.29 1.16
C ILE A 123 7.17 7.56 2.00
N ALA A 124 6.45 8.60 1.58
CA ALA A 124 6.28 9.82 2.36
C ALA A 124 4.85 9.88 2.91
N SER A 125 4.72 9.99 4.22
CA SER A 125 3.44 9.91 4.91
C SER A 125 3.27 11.00 5.96
N MET A 126 2.01 11.37 6.23
CA MET A 126 1.64 12.21 7.36
C MET A 126 1.13 11.36 8.53
N HIS A 127 1.64 11.63 9.72
CA HIS A 127 1.19 10.99 10.96
C HIS A 127 0.91 12.05 12.01
N GLN A 128 -0.24 11.97 12.71
CA GLN A 128 -0.62 12.93 13.75
C GLN A 128 0.46 13.17 14.84
N PRO A 129 1.25 12.15 15.26
CA PRO A 129 2.34 12.39 16.21
C PRO A 129 3.47 13.26 15.67
N THR A 130 3.65 13.35 14.34
CA THR A 130 4.79 14.04 13.69
C THR A 130 4.41 15.39 13.10
N ILE A 131 3.17 15.54 12.66
CA ILE A 131 2.62 16.78 12.11
C ILE A 131 1.16 16.96 12.54
N LYS A 132 0.78 18.18 12.89
CA LYS A 132 -0.64 18.50 13.12
C LYS A 132 -1.37 18.62 11.79
N PRO A 133 -2.61 18.07 11.68
CA PRO A 133 -3.43 18.30 10.51
C PRO A 133 -3.63 19.80 10.26
N GLY A 134 -3.41 20.23 9.02
CA GLY A 134 -3.69 21.56 8.52
C GLY A 134 -5.05 21.64 7.82
N THR A 135 -5.25 22.73 7.08
CA THR A 135 -6.35 22.85 6.12
C THR A 135 -6.14 21.88 4.95
N GLU A 136 -7.16 21.64 4.14
CA GLU A 136 -7.06 20.85 2.91
C GLU A 136 -5.94 21.36 1.99
N GLU A 137 -5.81 22.68 1.85
CA GLU A 137 -4.74 23.30 1.05
C GLU A 137 -3.35 23.02 1.63
N GLU A 138 -3.16 23.26 2.94
CA GLU A 138 -1.87 23.03 3.61
C GLU A 138 -1.43 21.56 3.55
N ASN A 139 -2.35 20.62 3.78
CA ASN A 139 -2.04 19.19 3.69
C ASN A 139 -1.72 18.78 2.26
N THR A 140 -2.49 19.26 1.27
CA THR A 140 -2.24 18.99 -0.14
C THR A 140 -0.87 19.51 -0.57
N ASP A 141 -0.55 20.76 -0.20
CA ASP A 141 0.75 21.39 -0.53
C ASP A 141 1.91 20.63 0.14
N ALA A 142 1.74 20.15 1.36
CA ALA A 142 2.77 19.36 2.04
C ALA A 142 3.10 18.06 1.28
N TYR A 143 2.10 17.31 0.84
CA TYR A 143 2.31 16.13 0.01
C TYR A 143 2.96 16.49 -1.34
N ILE A 144 2.45 17.52 -2.03
CA ILE A 144 3.01 17.96 -3.32
C ILE A 144 4.48 18.40 -3.16
N ASN A 145 4.79 19.11 -2.09
CA ASN A 145 6.17 19.53 -1.82
C ASN A 145 7.08 18.34 -1.49
N ALA A 146 6.58 17.35 -0.75
CA ALA A 146 7.33 16.11 -0.51
C ALA A 146 7.63 15.34 -1.81
N MET A 147 6.68 15.29 -2.77
CA MET A 147 6.89 14.66 -4.09
C MET A 147 8.01 15.30 -4.92
N LYS A 148 8.35 16.58 -4.67
CA LYS A 148 9.48 17.26 -5.35
C LYS A 148 10.83 16.72 -4.93
N ASN A 149 10.91 16.01 -3.80
CA ASN A 149 12.11 15.30 -3.42
C ASN A 149 12.31 14.09 -4.36
N PRO A 150 13.45 13.99 -5.08
CA PRO A 150 13.65 12.96 -6.11
C PRO A 150 13.70 11.54 -5.56
N TYR A 151 13.80 11.35 -4.26
CA TYR A 151 13.83 10.03 -3.63
C TYR A 151 12.44 9.54 -3.22
N VAL A 152 11.44 10.41 -3.10
CA VAL A 152 10.06 10.03 -2.75
C VAL A 152 9.40 9.30 -3.91
N THR A 153 9.08 8.03 -3.74
CA THR A 153 8.51 7.16 -4.78
C THR A 153 7.04 6.87 -4.59
N VAL A 154 6.55 6.97 -3.35
CA VAL A 154 5.15 6.69 -2.98
C VAL A 154 4.68 7.73 -1.97
N ILE A 155 3.44 8.16 -2.08
CA ILE A 155 2.71 8.82 -1.00
C ILE A 155 1.89 7.76 -0.29
N GLY A 156 2.18 7.57 1.01
CA GLY A 156 1.50 6.60 1.86
C GLY A 156 0.20 7.14 2.40
N HIS A 157 -0.80 6.26 2.52
CA HIS A 157 -2.12 6.46 3.14
C HIS A 157 -2.65 7.91 3.16
N CYS A 158 -2.55 8.59 2.02
CA CYS A 158 -3.11 9.95 1.86
C CYS A 158 -4.65 9.98 1.90
N ASP A 159 -5.27 8.84 2.09
CA ASP A 159 -6.69 8.60 2.33
C ASP A 159 -7.13 8.97 3.76
N ASP A 160 -6.19 9.16 4.72
CA ASP A 160 -6.48 9.43 6.13
C ASP A 160 -7.39 10.67 6.29
N THR A 161 -8.61 10.45 6.78
CA THR A 161 -9.63 11.50 6.93
C THR A 161 -9.23 12.61 7.91
N LYS A 162 -8.20 12.39 8.71
CA LYS A 162 -7.65 13.40 9.63
C LYS A 162 -6.82 14.47 8.92
N PHE A 163 -6.35 14.16 7.70
CA PHE A 163 -5.58 15.05 6.84
C PHE A 163 -6.35 15.27 5.52
N PRO A 164 -7.40 16.10 5.50
CA PRO A 164 -8.15 16.35 4.27
C PRO A 164 -7.22 16.88 3.18
N VAL A 165 -7.39 16.39 1.94
CA VAL A 165 -6.59 16.79 0.77
C VAL A 165 -7.45 16.98 -0.47
N ASP A 166 -7.04 17.88 -1.37
CA ASP A 166 -7.56 17.97 -2.73
C ASP A 166 -6.93 16.84 -3.58
N TYR A 167 -7.67 15.73 -3.72
CA TYR A 167 -7.20 14.54 -4.44
C TYR A 167 -6.90 14.81 -5.91
N PHE A 168 -7.56 15.76 -6.53
CA PHE A 168 -7.29 16.06 -7.93
C PHE A 168 -5.95 16.78 -8.11
N ARG A 169 -5.66 17.77 -7.27
CA ARG A 169 -4.34 18.44 -7.24
C ARG A 169 -3.24 17.47 -6.88
N LEU A 170 -3.46 16.66 -5.83
CA LEU A 170 -2.51 15.66 -5.37
C LEU A 170 -2.18 14.65 -6.48
N PHE A 171 -3.19 14.13 -7.16
CA PHE A 171 -3.03 13.15 -8.23
C PHE A 171 -2.29 13.73 -9.44
N LYS A 172 -2.58 14.98 -9.84
CA LYS A 172 -1.86 15.65 -10.92
C LYS A 172 -0.37 15.81 -10.58
N ALA A 173 -0.05 16.19 -9.36
CA ALA A 173 1.34 16.28 -8.90
C ALA A 173 2.02 14.89 -8.87
N ALA A 174 1.30 13.85 -8.44
CA ALA A 174 1.82 12.48 -8.46
C ALA A 174 2.22 12.04 -9.88
N MET A 175 1.40 12.33 -10.89
CA MET A 175 1.75 12.06 -12.29
C MET A 175 2.94 12.90 -12.76
N GLU A 176 2.99 14.19 -12.42
CA GLU A 176 4.07 15.13 -12.83
C GLU A 176 5.42 14.72 -12.25
N HIS A 177 5.44 14.30 -10.98
CA HIS A 177 6.66 13.90 -10.27
C HIS A 177 6.96 12.40 -10.37
N HIS A 178 6.15 11.63 -11.11
CA HIS A 178 6.28 10.18 -11.25
C HIS A 178 6.27 9.47 -9.89
N VAL A 179 5.28 9.76 -9.05
CA VAL A 179 5.10 9.23 -7.69
C VAL A 179 3.80 8.44 -7.64
N LEU A 180 3.81 7.28 -6.99
CA LEU A 180 2.61 6.46 -6.78
C LEU A 180 1.77 7.01 -5.62
N LEU A 181 0.45 6.94 -5.75
CA LEU A 181 -0.44 7.02 -4.61
C LEU A 181 -0.78 5.61 -4.14
N GLU A 182 -0.70 5.41 -2.84
CA GLU A 182 -1.01 4.14 -2.20
C GLU A 182 -2.51 3.96 -1.98
N ILE A 183 -3.01 2.75 -2.19
CA ILE A 183 -4.26 2.27 -1.60
C ILE A 183 -3.89 1.37 -0.43
N ASN A 184 -4.09 1.87 0.76
CA ASN A 184 -3.63 1.24 1.98
C ASN A 184 -4.70 0.28 2.53
N ASN A 185 -4.39 -1.02 2.54
CA ASN A 185 -5.33 -2.05 2.98
C ASN A 185 -5.70 -1.93 4.47
N SER A 186 -4.75 -1.46 5.31
CA SER A 186 -5.00 -1.24 6.74
C SER A 186 -5.98 -0.09 6.97
N SER A 187 -5.92 0.98 6.15
CA SER A 187 -6.89 2.09 6.20
C SER A 187 -8.32 1.63 5.94
N LEU A 188 -8.50 0.76 4.95
CA LEU A 188 -9.79 0.22 4.53
C LEU A 188 -10.33 -0.88 5.44
N SER A 189 -9.50 -1.40 6.35
CA SER A 189 -9.90 -2.43 7.31
C SER A 189 -10.96 -1.89 8.29
N PRO A 190 -11.94 -2.71 8.70
CA PRO A 190 -12.86 -2.34 9.78
C PRO A 190 -12.18 -1.98 11.11
N GLU A 191 -10.94 -2.45 11.31
CA GLU A 191 -10.10 -2.12 12.47
C GLU A 191 -9.21 -0.90 12.22
N GLY A 192 -9.33 -0.25 11.05
CA GLY A 192 -8.55 0.91 10.65
C GLY A 192 -8.80 2.12 11.56
N TYR A 193 -7.73 2.85 11.90
CA TYR A 193 -7.80 4.01 12.80
C TYR A 193 -7.84 5.37 12.06
N ARG A 194 -7.81 5.36 10.70
CA ARG A 194 -7.76 6.55 9.85
C ARG A 194 -9.15 7.14 9.52
N GLY A 195 -10.22 6.56 10.10
CA GLY A 195 -11.60 6.93 9.83
C GLY A 195 -12.20 6.16 8.66
N ASP A 196 -13.32 6.65 8.09
CA ASP A 196 -13.91 6.05 6.88
C ASP A 196 -13.19 6.56 5.64
N THR A 197 -12.14 5.86 5.23
CA THR A 197 -11.28 6.24 4.10
C THR A 197 -11.82 5.81 2.74
N LYS A 198 -12.84 4.96 2.72
CA LYS A 198 -13.34 4.30 1.50
C LYS A 198 -13.67 5.27 0.37
N PHE A 199 -14.27 6.41 0.70
CA PHE A 199 -14.60 7.42 -0.31
C PHE A 199 -13.33 8.02 -0.94
N ASN A 200 -12.32 8.30 -0.14
CA ASN A 200 -11.03 8.85 -0.56
C ASN A 200 -10.28 7.85 -1.46
N ASP A 201 -10.22 6.58 -1.05
CA ASP A 201 -9.62 5.52 -1.86
C ASP A 201 -10.33 5.33 -3.21
N LEU A 202 -11.66 5.39 -3.22
CA LEU A 202 -12.42 5.32 -4.48
C LEU A 202 -12.16 6.51 -5.39
N LEU A 203 -11.94 7.72 -4.85
CA LEU A 203 -11.52 8.88 -5.65
C LEU A 203 -10.15 8.65 -6.29
N ILE A 204 -9.15 8.22 -5.51
CA ILE A 204 -7.80 7.90 -6.02
C ILE A 204 -7.89 6.84 -7.10
N LEU A 205 -8.59 5.73 -6.87
CA LEU A 205 -8.76 4.63 -7.81
C LEU A 205 -9.44 5.07 -9.12
N ASN A 206 -10.48 5.92 -9.04
CA ASN A 206 -11.14 6.47 -10.22
C ASN A 206 -10.21 7.41 -11.02
N LEU A 207 -9.37 8.20 -10.35
CA LEU A 207 -8.36 9.03 -11.00
C LEU A 207 -7.32 8.15 -11.70
N CYS A 208 -6.79 7.11 -11.04
CA CYS A 208 -5.86 6.15 -11.63
C CYS A 208 -6.44 5.53 -12.90
N ARG A 209 -7.70 5.05 -12.85
CA ARG A 209 -8.39 4.48 -14.01
C ARG A 209 -8.59 5.51 -15.12
N HIS A 210 -9.05 6.73 -14.79
CA HIS A 210 -9.34 7.77 -15.76
C HIS A 210 -8.09 8.22 -16.54
N PHE A 211 -6.99 8.41 -15.84
CA PHE A 211 -5.72 8.86 -16.41
C PHE A 211 -4.80 7.73 -16.86
N ASN A 212 -5.25 6.47 -16.74
CA ASN A 212 -4.45 5.27 -17.03
C ASN A 212 -3.10 5.28 -16.29
N TYR A 213 -3.11 5.70 -15.03
CA TYR A 213 -1.93 5.80 -14.17
C TYR A 213 -1.87 4.61 -13.20
N PRO A 214 -0.68 4.04 -12.95
CA PRO A 214 -0.58 2.86 -12.09
C PRO A 214 -0.95 3.17 -10.64
N VAL A 215 -1.46 2.15 -9.96
CA VAL A 215 -1.82 2.15 -8.54
C VAL A 215 -1.04 1.09 -7.78
N LEU A 216 -0.72 1.39 -6.54
CA LEU A 216 -0.01 0.51 -5.62
C LEU A 216 -0.91 0.14 -4.44
N PHE A 217 -1.04 -1.16 -4.17
CA PHE A 217 -1.63 -1.64 -2.91
C PHE A 217 -0.54 -1.88 -1.89
N SER A 218 -0.85 -1.66 -0.63
CA SER A 218 0.03 -2.00 0.48
C SER A 218 -0.74 -2.58 1.66
N SER A 219 -0.08 -3.41 2.44
CA SER A 219 -0.69 -3.96 3.65
C SER A 219 -0.54 -3.06 4.86
N ASP A 220 0.51 -2.23 4.91
CA ASP A 220 0.92 -1.48 6.10
C ASP A 220 1.05 -2.41 7.33
N SER A 221 1.61 -3.60 7.07
CA SER A 221 1.66 -4.67 8.06
C SER A 221 2.68 -4.37 9.14
N HIS A 222 2.19 -4.17 10.36
CA HIS A 222 3.02 -4.09 11.57
C HIS A 222 3.24 -5.49 12.15
N GLY A 223 4.22 -6.22 11.55
CA GLY A 223 4.52 -7.62 11.86
C GLY A 223 4.01 -8.59 10.79
N THR A 224 4.10 -9.90 11.08
CA THR A 224 3.97 -10.94 10.04
C THR A 224 2.55 -11.24 9.59
N LYS A 225 1.53 -10.85 10.36
CA LYS A 225 0.14 -11.30 10.19
C LYS A 225 -0.48 -10.85 8.87
N HIS A 226 -0.28 -9.59 8.50
CA HIS A 226 -0.96 -8.95 7.37
C HIS A 226 -0.07 -8.74 6.15
N VAL A 227 1.18 -9.23 6.16
CA VAL A 227 2.08 -9.15 4.99
C VAL A 227 1.38 -9.70 3.75
N GLY A 228 1.30 -8.91 2.68
CA GLY A 228 0.66 -9.28 1.42
C GLY A 228 -0.85 -9.47 1.50
N ASP A 229 -1.51 -8.93 2.51
CA ASP A 229 -2.97 -8.89 2.60
C ASP A 229 -3.49 -7.60 1.95
N PHE A 230 -4.19 -7.75 0.83
CA PHE A 230 -4.76 -6.65 0.06
C PHE A 230 -6.28 -6.81 -0.13
N THR A 231 -6.93 -7.56 0.74
CA THR A 231 -8.35 -7.93 0.60
C THR A 231 -9.24 -6.70 0.40
N TYR A 232 -9.13 -5.71 1.25
CA TYR A 232 -9.97 -4.51 1.18
C TYR A 232 -9.58 -3.57 0.03
N ALA A 233 -8.28 -3.46 -0.27
CA ALA A 233 -7.79 -2.68 -1.41
C ALA A 233 -8.25 -3.28 -2.74
N ALA A 234 -8.23 -4.60 -2.86
CA ALA A 234 -8.73 -5.32 -4.04
C ALA A 234 -10.23 -5.13 -4.23
N ASP A 235 -11.02 -5.22 -3.14
CA ASP A 235 -12.47 -4.98 -3.19
C ASP A 235 -12.79 -3.54 -3.61
N ALA A 236 -12.05 -2.55 -3.11
CA ALA A 236 -12.20 -1.15 -3.51
C ALA A 236 -11.84 -0.94 -4.99
N ALA A 237 -10.74 -1.53 -5.47
CA ALA A 237 -10.33 -1.44 -6.86
C ALA A 237 -11.33 -2.12 -7.81
N LYS A 238 -11.89 -3.26 -7.41
CA LYS A 238 -12.96 -3.94 -8.15
C LYS A 238 -14.22 -3.06 -8.22
N LEU A 239 -14.61 -2.44 -7.11
CA LEU A 239 -15.74 -1.51 -7.07
C LEU A 239 -15.53 -0.31 -7.98
N ALA A 240 -14.31 0.25 -8.03
CA ALA A 240 -13.93 1.36 -8.91
C ALA A 240 -13.73 0.93 -10.38
N GLY A 241 -13.75 -0.38 -10.69
CA GLY A 241 -13.53 -0.91 -12.03
C GLY A 241 -12.11 -0.68 -12.55
N VAL A 242 -11.11 -0.68 -11.66
CA VAL A 242 -9.70 -0.53 -12.04
C VAL A 242 -9.21 -1.79 -12.75
N PRO A 243 -8.68 -1.69 -13.96
CA PRO A 243 -8.16 -2.86 -14.66
C PRO A 243 -6.92 -3.42 -13.98
N ARG A 244 -6.79 -4.75 -13.96
CA ARG A 244 -5.65 -5.47 -13.37
C ARG A 244 -4.28 -4.93 -13.83
N SER A 245 -4.19 -4.49 -15.09
CA SER A 245 -2.95 -3.96 -15.67
C SER A 245 -2.43 -2.68 -15.01
N LEU A 246 -3.29 -1.95 -14.30
CA LEU A 246 -2.90 -0.75 -13.55
C LEU A 246 -2.45 -1.07 -12.13
N ILE A 247 -2.76 -2.26 -11.59
CA ILE A 247 -2.38 -2.65 -10.23
C ILE A 247 -0.96 -3.23 -10.27
N LEU A 248 0.03 -2.45 -9.84
CA LEU A 248 1.45 -2.84 -9.93
C LEU A 248 1.77 -4.10 -9.14
N ASN A 249 1.05 -4.38 -8.06
CA ASN A 249 1.29 -5.54 -7.20
C ASN A 249 1.21 -6.89 -7.93
N HIS A 250 0.61 -6.94 -9.10
CA HIS A 250 0.59 -8.15 -9.94
C HIS A 250 1.91 -8.42 -10.66
N SER A 251 2.87 -7.46 -10.67
CA SER A 251 4.16 -7.62 -11.35
C SER A 251 5.27 -6.89 -10.62
N ALA A 252 6.12 -7.62 -9.91
CA ALA A 252 7.33 -7.07 -9.29
C ALA A 252 8.24 -6.40 -10.34
N LYS A 253 8.29 -6.95 -11.57
CA LYS A 253 9.05 -6.35 -12.68
C LYS A 253 8.47 -4.97 -13.06
N ALA A 254 7.15 -4.83 -13.17
CA ALA A 254 6.53 -3.56 -13.52
C ALA A 254 6.81 -2.48 -12.47
N PHE A 255 6.76 -2.84 -11.17
CA PHE A 255 7.11 -1.93 -10.10
C PHE A 255 8.57 -1.49 -10.15
N LEU A 256 9.51 -2.43 -10.37
CA LEU A 256 10.93 -2.10 -10.50
C LEU A 256 11.19 -1.19 -11.71
N SER A 257 10.53 -1.46 -12.86
CA SER A 257 10.62 -0.57 -14.01
C SER A 257 10.02 0.82 -13.74
N PHE A 258 9.00 0.91 -12.91
CA PHE A 258 8.46 2.21 -12.47
C PHE A 258 9.50 2.97 -11.65
N LEU A 259 10.22 2.31 -10.73
CA LEU A 259 11.28 2.93 -9.94
C LEU A 259 12.47 3.41 -10.82
N GLU A 260 12.84 2.64 -11.86
CA GLU A 260 13.93 2.95 -12.79
C GLU A 260 13.60 4.10 -13.75
N GLY A 261 12.35 4.40 -13.99
CA GLY A 261 11.87 5.45 -14.90
C GLY A 261 11.83 6.86 -14.30
N ARG A 262 12.40 7.04 -13.11
CA ARG A 262 12.41 8.30 -12.37
C ARG A 262 13.69 9.08 -12.57
#